data_25f4e3a0fc9e07f11a737c249136befb
#
_entry.id   25f4e3a0fc9e07f11a737c249136befb
#
_cell.length_a   1.000
_cell.length_b   1.000
_cell.length_c   1.000
_cell.angle_alpha   90.00
_cell.angle_beta   90.00
_cell.angle_gamma   90.00
#
_symmetry.space_group_name_H-M   'P 1'
#
loop_
_entity.id
_entity.type
_entity.pdbx_description
1 polymer ?
#
loop_
_entity_poly.entity_id
_entity_poly.type
_entity_poly.pdbx_seq_one_letter_code
_entity_poly.pdbx_strand_id
1 'polypeptide(L)'
;MNVVLGSQPAEPAGENEDFAAVAPGVAVLLDGAGVAGAETGCTHGIAWFSSTLGGLLLSTATAQPARSLAECLADSIRAVRSLHEGSCDLTYRASPTSTVVAVRAGAEALEYLVLGDSSLLLADRGMGPTAVTDRRLDDVGKRLRGPVDALPTGSPEHAAALAEYRDALTGLRNKPGGFWIAGPEADAAEHALTGTVPLEALSSVTLLSDGATRLVDRFGLATWPETLAVLGSGGPVELIRRVREAEAGDPDGRRWPRGKAHDDATALHWLLLP
;
A
#
# COMPACT_ATOMS: atom_id res chain seq x y z
N MET A 1 -12.50 0.95 -19.88
CA MET A 1 -11.44 0.89 -18.86
C MET A 1 -10.65 -0.38 -19.12
N ASN A 2 -9.34 -0.28 -19.36
CA ASN A 2 -8.47 -1.45 -19.60
C ASN A 2 -7.52 -1.59 -18.40
N VAL A 3 -7.86 -2.50 -17.48
CA VAL A 3 -7.15 -2.70 -16.21
C VAL A 3 -6.70 -4.14 -16.11
N VAL A 4 -5.45 -4.33 -15.71
CA VAL A 4 -4.89 -5.64 -15.36
C VAL A 4 -4.47 -5.60 -13.88
N LEU A 5 -4.87 -6.62 -13.13
CA LEU A 5 -4.56 -6.79 -11.72
C LEU A 5 -3.74 -8.08 -11.52
N GLY A 6 -2.68 -7.99 -10.73
CA GLY A 6 -1.97 -9.13 -10.17
C GLY A 6 -1.84 -8.95 -8.66
N SER A 7 -2.12 -9.99 -7.91
CA SER A 7 -1.98 -10.01 -6.46
C SER A 7 -1.53 -11.39 -6.00
N GLN A 8 -0.55 -11.44 -5.10
CA GLN A 8 0.01 -12.68 -4.58
C GLN A 8 0.36 -12.52 -3.10
N PRO A 9 -0.11 -13.43 -2.22
CA PRO A 9 0.26 -13.41 -0.82
C PRO A 9 1.76 -13.67 -0.61
N ALA A 10 2.26 -13.24 0.54
CA ALA A 10 3.63 -13.49 0.99
C ALA A 10 3.95 -14.98 1.02
N GLU A 11 3.02 -15.77 1.54
CA GLU A 11 3.12 -17.23 1.60
C GLU A 11 1.99 -17.87 0.78
N PRO A 12 2.25 -18.94 -0.01
CA PRO A 12 1.25 -19.52 -0.92
C PRO A 12 -0.06 -19.97 -0.28
N ALA A 13 -0.02 -20.32 1.01
CA ALA A 13 -1.20 -20.71 1.79
C ALA A 13 -1.60 -19.64 2.83
N GLY A 14 -0.95 -18.49 2.80
CA GLY A 14 -1.22 -17.37 3.70
C GLY A 14 -2.43 -16.55 3.25
N GLU A 15 -2.98 -15.81 4.18
CA GLU A 15 -3.98 -14.80 3.88
C GLU A 15 -3.28 -13.60 3.22
N ASN A 16 -3.87 -13.07 2.17
CA ASN A 16 -3.38 -11.85 1.53
C ASN A 16 -3.99 -10.64 2.23
N GLU A 17 -3.16 -9.83 2.85
CA GLU A 17 -3.56 -8.61 3.55
C GLU A 17 -3.74 -7.42 2.58
N ASP A 18 -3.27 -7.54 1.33
CA ASP A 18 -3.52 -6.58 0.27
C ASP A 18 -4.94 -6.70 -0.29
N PHE A 19 -5.51 -5.57 -0.68
CA PHE A 19 -6.78 -5.50 -1.41
C PHE A 19 -6.66 -4.53 -2.59
N ALA A 20 -7.13 -4.92 -3.76
CA ALA A 20 -7.27 -4.01 -4.90
C ALA A 20 -8.57 -4.29 -5.66
N ALA A 21 -9.24 -3.23 -6.07
CA ALA A 21 -10.50 -3.33 -6.80
C ALA A 21 -10.73 -2.11 -7.71
N VAL A 22 -11.62 -2.30 -8.68
CA VAL A 22 -11.98 -1.27 -9.67
C VAL A 22 -13.50 -1.16 -9.84
N ALA A 23 -13.94 0.06 -10.13
CA ALA A 23 -15.26 0.39 -10.61
C ALA A 23 -15.13 1.33 -11.83
N PRO A 24 -16.19 1.64 -12.57
CA PRO A 24 -16.10 2.59 -13.69
C PRO A 24 -15.48 3.93 -13.24
N GLY A 25 -14.29 4.23 -13.75
CA GLY A 25 -13.55 5.46 -13.44
C GLY A 25 -12.85 5.52 -12.08
N VAL A 26 -12.91 4.47 -11.26
CA VAL A 26 -12.27 4.45 -9.93
C VAL A 26 -11.43 3.18 -9.76
N ALA A 27 -10.25 3.32 -9.17
CA ALA A 27 -9.44 2.18 -8.73
C ALA A 27 -8.88 2.46 -7.33
N VAL A 28 -8.79 1.41 -6.51
CA VAL A 28 -8.23 1.45 -5.17
C VAL A 28 -7.27 0.29 -4.95
N LEU A 29 -6.21 0.53 -4.18
CA LEU A 29 -5.31 -0.47 -3.66
C LEU A 29 -5.04 -0.14 -2.19
N LEU A 30 -5.15 -1.13 -1.34
CA LEU A 30 -4.87 -1.07 0.08
C LEU A 30 -3.91 -2.20 0.44
N ASP A 31 -2.88 -1.87 1.22
CA ASP A 31 -1.90 -2.83 1.76
C ASP A 31 -2.11 -2.87 3.27
N GLY A 32 -2.52 -4.03 3.75
CA GLY A 32 -2.85 -4.24 5.15
C GLY A 32 -1.61 -4.26 6.02
N ALA A 33 -1.60 -3.45 7.07
CA ALA A 33 -0.46 -3.33 7.97
C ALA A 33 -0.82 -3.71 9.40
N GLY A 34 -0.03 -4.64 9.94
CA GLY A 34 -0.17 -5.12 11.31
C GLY A 34 0.92 -6.13 11.67
N VAL A 35 0.74 -6.82 12.77
CA VAL A 35 1.64 -7.89 13.21
C VAL A 35 0.88 -9.21 13.16
N ALA A 36 1.19 -10.04 12.16
CA ALA A 36 0.59 -11.36 12.04
C ALA A 36 0.78 -12.17 13.34
N GLY A 37 -0.31 -12.73 13.86
CA GLY A 37 -0.30 -13.53 15.08
C GLY A 37 -0.17 -12.75 16.40
N ALA A 38 -0.07 -11.40 16.35
CA ALA A 38 -0.12 -10.58 17.56
C ALA A 38 -1.58 -10.30 17.98
N GLU A 39 -1.78 -10.01 19.26
CA GLU A 39 -3.04 -9.44 19.71
C GLU A 39 -3.23 -8.06 19.07
N THR A 40 -4.32 -7.87 18.37
CA THR A 40 -4.65 -6.62 17.66
C THR A 40 -5.84 -5.89 18.29
N GLY A 41 -6.47 -6.49 19.30
CA GLY A 41 -7.75 -6.03 19.82
C GLY A 41 -8.92 -6.25 18.84
N CYS A 42 -8.66 -6.76 17.64
CA CYS A 42 -9.64 -6.98 16.59
C CYS A 42 -9.81 -8.47 16.31
N THR A 43 -11.06 -8.93 16.29
CA THR A 43 -11.43 -10.33 16.00
C THR A 43 -11.48 -10.65 14.50
N HIS A 44 -11.48 -9.61 13.64
CA HIS A 44 -11.65 -9.77 12.19
C HIS A 44 -10.32 -9.93 11.43
N GLY A 45 -9.21 -9.38 11.94
CA GLY A 45 -7.91 -9.44 11.27
C GLY A 45 -7.64 -8.31 10.26
N ILE A 46 -6.41 -8.32 9.72
CA ILE A 46 -5.88 -7.26 8.86
C ILE A 46 -6.51 -7.32 7.46
N ALA A 47 -6.57 -8.51 6.85
CA ALA A 47 -7.16 -8.69 5.52
C ALA A 47 -8.64 -8.31 5.46
N TRP A 48 -9.41 -8.57 6.53
CA TRP A 48 -10.78 -8.09 6.64
C TRP A 48 -10.82 -6.56 6.67
N PHE A 49 -9.93 -5.93 7.43
CA PHE A 49 -9.88 -4.46 7.54
C PHE A 49 -9.58 -3.82 6.19
N SER A 50 -8.51 -4.26 5.49
CA SER A 50 -8.11 -3.72 4.20
C SER A 50 -9.18 -3.95 3.13
N SER A 51 -9.76 -5.15 3.06
CA SER A 51 -10.81 -5.47 2.08
C SER A 51 -12.12 -4.71 2.34
N THR A 52 -12.52 -4.57 3.61
CA THR A 52 -13.75 -3.84 3.98
C THR A 52 -13.59 -2.35 3.72
N LEU A 53 -12.48 -1.75 4.14
CA LEU A 53 -12.17 -0.35 3.89
C LEU A 53 -12.09 -0.06 2.38
N GLY A 54 -11.39 -0.90 1.63
CA GLY A 54 -11.23 -0.74 0.18
C GLY A 54 -12.55 -0.86 -0.57
N GLY A 55 -13.41 -1.81 -0.20
CA GLY A 55 -14.75 -1.97 -0.78
C GLY A 55 -15.66 -0.75 -0.51
N LEU A 56 -15.64 -0.23 0.72
CA LEU A 56 -16.39 0.96 1.10
C LEU A 56 -15.85 2.20 0.39
N LEU A 57 -14.53 2.39 0.33
CA LEU A 57 -13.92 3.51 -0.39
C LEU A 57 -14.26 3.49 -1.87
N LEU A 58 -14.15 2.32 -2.53
CA LEU A 58 -14.50 2.17 -3.93
C LEU A 58 -15.96 2.55 -4.19
N SER A 59 -16.87 2.05 -3.35
CA SER A 59 -18.31 2.36 -3.45
C SER A 59 -18.59 3.85 -3.23
N THR A 60 -18.03 4.43 -2.18
CA THR A 60 -18.26 5.84 -1.83
C THR A 60 -17.68 6.77 -2.89
N ALA A 61 -16.45 6.53 -3.35
CA ALA A 61 -15.81 7.34 -4.38
C ALA A 61 -16.54 7.27 -5.74
N THR A 62 -17.14 6.12 -6.05
CA THR A 62 -17.94 5.94 -7.27
C THR A 62 -19.30 6.65 -7.15
N ALA A 63 -19.96 6.51 -6.00
CA ALA A 63 -21.31 7.06 -5.79
C ALA A 63 -21.33 8.59 -5.55
N GLN A 64 -20.22 9.17 -5.11
CA GLN A 64 -20.14 10.58 -4.70
C GLN A 64 -19.03 11.34 -5.45
N PRO A 65 -19.16 11.52 -6.78
CA PRO A 65 -18.09 12.11 -7.61
C PRO A 65 -17.82 13.60 -7.31
N ALA A 66 -18.72 14.29 -6.63
CA ALA A 66 -18.57 15.70 -6.24
C ALA A 66 -17.72 15.88 -4.96
N ARG A 67 -17.49 14.81 -4.20
CA ARG A 67 -16.66 14.85 -2.98
C ARG A 67 -15.23 14.43 -3.30
N SER A 68 -14.27 14.99 -2.59
CA SER A 68 -12.86 14.61 -2.72
C SER A 68 -12.63 13.14 -2.29
N LEU A 69 -11.57 12.50 -2.81
CA LEU A 69 -11.17 11.16 -2.36
C LEU A 69 -10.82 11.12 -0.87
N ALA A 70 -10.29 12.21 -0.31
CA ALA A 70 -9.99 12.31 1.13
C ALA A 70 -11.27 12.27 1.98
N GLU A 71 -12.33 13.01 1.58
CA GLU A 71 -13.63 12.95 2.26
C GLU A 71 -14.27 11.55 2.12
N CYS A 72 -14.16 10.93 0.93
CA CYS A 72 -14.64 9.57 0.72
C CYS A 72 -13.90 8.57 1.62
N LEU A 73 -12.57 8.71 1.76
CA LEU A 73 -11.77 7.88 2.67
C LEU A 73 -12.16 8.07 4.13
N ALA A 74 -12.33 9.31 4.59
CA ALA A 74 -12.74 9.60 5.96
C ALA A 74 -14.09 8.97 6.30
N ASP A 75 -15.08 9.06 5.39
CA ASP A 75 -16.38 8.41 5.59
C ASP A 75 -16.27 6.88 5.59
N SER A 76 -15.43 6.32 4.72
CA SER A 76 -15.21 4.87 4.66
C SER A 76 -14.54 4.35 5.94
N ILE A 77 -13.58 5.09 6.52
CA ILE A 77 -12.98 4.76 7.82
C ILE A 77 -14.04 4.78 8.93
N ARG A 78 -14.90 5.81 8.98
CA ARG A 78 -16.01 5.86 9.97
C ARG A 78 -16.96 4.67 9.81
N ALA A 79 -17.26 4.29 8.57
CA ALA A 79 -18.15 3.15 8.30
C ALA A 79 -17.51 1.82 8.73
N VAL A 80 -16.21 1.57 8.43
CA VAL A 80 -15.50 0.39 8.93
C VAL A 80 -15.49 0.37 10.45
N ARG A 81 -15.17 1.50 11.10
CA ARG A 81 -15.20 1.62 12.56
C ARG A 81 -16.54 1.16 13.13
N SER A 82 -17.65 1.64 12.58
CA SER A 82 -18.99 1.25 13.05
C SER A 82 -19.31 -0.24 12.85
N LEU A 83 -18.69 -0.89 11.86
CA LEU A 83 -18.88 -2.33 11.64
C LEU A 83 -18.23 -3.22 12.71
N HIS A 84 -17.19 -2.75 13.39
CA HIS A 84 -16.46 -3.59 14.33
C HIS A 84 -16.26 -3.02 15.76
N GLU A 85 -16.67 -1.78 16.04
CA GLU A 85 -16.53 -1.20 17.37
C GLU A 85 -17.30 -1.94 18.48
N GLY A 86 -18.34 -2.72 18.13
CA GLY A 86 -19.11 -3.53 19.07
C GLY A 86 -18.46 -4.88 19.43
N SER A 87 -17.44 -5.31 18.66
CA SER A 87 -16.79 -6.63 18.81
C SER A 87 -15.27 -6.53 19.00
N CYS A 88 -14.67 -5.36 18.82
CA CYS A 88 -13.25 -5.14 18.85
C CYS A 88 -12.86 -3.97 19.77
N ASP A 89 -11.66 -4.04 20.35
CA ASP A 89 -11.06 -2.92 21.07
C ASP A 89 -10.29 -2.01 20.10
N LEU A 90 -10.94 -0.96 19.62
CA LEU A 90 -10.35 -0.02 18.67
C LEU A 90 -9.34 0.95 19.33
N THR A 91 -9.22 0.94 20.66
CA THR A 91 -8.20 1.71 21.38
C THR A 91 -6.87 0.98 21.46
N TYR A 92 -6.86 -0.30 21.05
CA TYR A 92 -5.65 -1.12 21.08
C TYR A 92 -4.59 -0.58 20.11
N ARG A 93 -3.38 -0.37 20.60
CA ARG A 93 -2.30 0.26 19.82
C ARG A 93 -1.92 -0.47 18.53
N ALA A 94 -2.10 -1.79 18.51
CA ALA A 94 -1.80 -2.65 17.36
C ALA A 94 -3.06 -3.00 16.54
N SER A 95 -4.14 -2.21 16.64
CA SER A 95 -5.32 -2.38 15.78
C SER A 95 -4.93 -2.42 14.30
N PRO A 96 -5.65 -3.19 13.47
CA PRO A 96 -5.40 -3.27 12.04
C PRO A 96 -5.39 -1.89 11.39
N THR A 97 -4.48 -1.71 10.45
CA THR A 97 -4.35 -0.50 9.64
C THR A 97 -4.09 -0.88 8.18
N SER A 98 -4.18 0.08 7.29
CA SER A 98 -3.86 -0.13 5.88
C SER A 98 -3.33 1.14 5.24
N THR A 99 -2.40 0.98 4.31
CA THR A 99 -2.09 2.02 3.33
C THR A 99 -3.28 2.20 2.39
N VAL A 100 -3.34 3.31 1.68
CA VAL A 100 -4.39 3.55 0.68
C VAL A 100 -3.81 4.25 -0.53
N VAL A 101 -4.01 3.67 -1.70
CA VAL A 101 -3.87 4.36 -2.99
C VAL A 101 -5.24 4.35 -3.66
N ALA A 102 -5.75 5.51 -4.00
CA ALA A 102 -7.02 5.65 -4.72
C ALA A 102 -6.86 6.62 -5.88
N VAL A 103 -7.50 6.30 -7.00
CA VAL A 103 -7.57 7.19 -8.16
C VAL A 103 -9.00 7.25 -8.69
N ARG A 104 -9.38 8.43 -9.20
CA ARG A 104 -10.68 8.64 -9.83
C ARG A 104 -10.53 9.48 -11.10
N ALA A 105 -10.92 8.92 -12.23
CA ALA A 105 -10.96 9.61 -13.51
C ALA A 105 -12.26 10.42 -13.63
N GLY A 106 -12.13 11.73 -13.72
CA GLY A 106 -13.21 12.63 -14.14
C GLY A 106 -13.27 12.78 -15.66
N ALA A 107 -13.90 13.85 -16.14
CA ALA A 107 -13.99 14.12 -17.58
C ALA A 107 -12.63 14.57 -18.18
N GLU A 108 -11.87 15.39 -17.45
CA GLU A 108 -10.64 16.03 -17.95
C GLU A 108 -9.41 15.67 -17.11
N ALA A 109 -9.59 15.27 -15.86
CA ALA A 109 -8.50 15.04 -14.93
C ALA A 109 -8.69 13.75 -14.14
N LEU A 110 -7.56 13.17 -13.76
CA LEU A 110 -7.44 12.10 -12.77
C LEU A 110 -7.18 12.74 -11.39
N GLU A 111 -8.05 12.49 -10.43
CA GLU A 111 -7.81 12.77 -9.02
C GLU A 111 -7.11 11.57 -8.39
N TYR A 112 -6.18 11.81 -7.48
CA TYR A 112 -5.51 10.75 -6.72
C TYR A 112 -5.38 11.06 -5.24
N LEU A 113 -5.25 9.99 -4.46
CA LEU A 113 -4.95 9.99 -3.04
C LEU A 113 -3.95 8.88 -2.72
N VAL A 114 -2.91 9.21 -1.93
CA VAL A 114 -1.93 8.25 -1.39
C VAL A 114 -1.77 8.50 0.11
N LEU A 115 -2.00 7.47 0.91
CA LEU A 115 -1.81 7.48 2.37
C LEU A 115 -1.01 6.25 2.78
N GLY A 116 0.15 6.44 3.41
CA GLY A 116 1.12 5.38 3.67
C GLY A 116 2.06 5.12 2.49
N ASP A 117 2.88 4.07 2.57
CA ASP A 117 4.03 3.83 1.71
C ASP A 117 3.75 3.01 0.44
N SER A 118 2.51 2.62 0.19
CA SER A 118 2.10 2.16 -1.14
C SER A 118 2.29 3.27 -2.18
N SER A 119 2.49 2.91 -3.43
CA SER A 119 2.91 3.83 -4.48
C SER A 119 1.88 3.96 -5.60
N LEU A 120 1.69 5.20 -6.06
CA LEU A 120 1.01 5.53 -7.30
C LEU A 120 2.04 5.91 -8.36
N LEU A 121 2.03 5.23 -9.50
CA LEU A 121 2.89 5.53 -10.63
C LEU A 121 2.04 6.15 -11.76
N LEU A 122 2.31 7.40 -12.09
CA LEU A 122 1.67 8.15 -13.15
C LEU A 122 2.60 8.18 -14.37
N ALA A 123 2.22 7.51 -15.44
CA ALA A 123 3.00 7.49 -16.67
C ALA A 123 2.56 8.62 -17.60
N ASP A 124 3.38 9.66 -17.69
CA ASP A 124 3.20 10.76 -18.63
C ASP A 124 3.59 10.35 -20.05
N ARG A 125 2.86 10.86 -21.07
CA ARG A 125 3.11 10.56 -22.49
C ARG A 125 4.43 11.17 -23.01
N GLY A 126 4.97 12.16 -22.33
CA GLY A 126 6.14 12.94 -22.80
C GLY A 126 7.36 12.92 -21.89
N MET A 127 7.19 12.78 -20.57
CA MET A 127 8.28 12.99 -19.59
C MET A 127 8.67 11.74 -18.79
N GLY A 128 7.99 10.61 -19.01
CA GLY A 128 8.21 9.38 -18.24
C GLY A 128 7.41 9.35 -16.94
N PRO A 129 7.60 8.28 -16.11
CA PRO A 129 6.77 8.06 -14.94
C PRO A 129 7.15 8.96 -13.77
N THR A 130 6.12 9.43 -13.06
CA THR A 130 6.24 10.07 -11.75
C THR A 130 5.66 9.14 -10.69
N ALA A 131 6.45 8.82 -9.66
CA ALA A 131 5.99 8.05 -8.51
C ALA A 131 5.53 9.01 -7.40
N VAL A 132 4.31 8.79 -6.90
CA VAL A 132 3.77 9.45 -5.71
C VAL A 132 3.70 8.41 -4.59
N THR A 133 4.49 8.62 -3.55
CA THR A 133 4.59 7.74 -2.38
C THR A 133 4.75 8.60 -1.14
N ASP A 134 4.05 8.27 -0.07
CA ASP A 134 4.24 8.94 1.21
C ASP A 134 5.49 8.40 1.91
N ARG A 135 6.54 9.20 1.94
CA ARG A 135 7.84 8.80 2.48
C ARG A 135 7.99 8.96 3.99
N ARG A 136 6.96 9.43 4.70
CA ARG A 136 7.03 9.64 6.15
C ARG A 136 7.38 8.38 6.92
N LEU A 137 6.82 7.21 6.52
CA LEU A 137 7.17 5.94 7.13
C LEU A 137 8.63 5.53 6.84
N ASP A 138 9.09 5.71 5.61
CA ASP A 138 10.49 5.48 5.23
C ASP A 138 11.47 6.33 6.04
N ASP A 139 11.15 7.62 6.22
CA ASP A 139 12.01 8.55 6.95
C ASP A 139 12.07 8.22 8.45
N VAL A 140 10.96 7.77 9.04
CA VAL A 140 10.94 7.22 10.40
C VAL A 140 11.71 5.89 10.45
N GLY A 141 11.46 5.02 9.48
CA GLY A 141 12.09 3.71 9.36
C GLY A 141 13.61 3.81 9.30
N LYS A 142 14.17 4.68 8.46
CA LYS A 142 15.62 4.90 8.35
C LYS A 142 16.31 5.24 9.68
N ARG A 143 15.60 5.93 10.58
CA ARG A 143 16.13 6.29 11.91
C ARG A 143 16.15 5.13 12.90
N LEU A 144 15.25 4.14 12.73
CA LEU A 144 15.00 3.08 13.71
C LEU A 144 15.47 1.70 13.25
N ARG A 145 15.65 1.48 11.95
CA ARG A 145 15.84 0.16 11.33
C ARG A 145 17.23 -0.45 11.52
N GLY A 146 18.24 0.34 11.87
CA GLY A 146 19.63 -0.13 11.92
C GLY A 146 19.84 -1.46 12.66
N PRO A 147 19.27 -1.68 13.85
CA PRO A 147 19.38 -2.96 14.57
C PRO A 147 18.76 -4.15 13.81
N VAL A 148 17.65 -3.93 13.09
CA VAL A 148 16.99 -4.97 12.30
C VAL A 148 17.83 -5.32 11.07
N ASP A 149 18.28 -4.30 10.34
CA ASP A 149 19.00 -4.45 9.07
C ASP A 149 20.42 -5.04 9.25
N ALA A 150 20.96 -5.02 10.49
CA ALA A 150 22.24 -5.65 10.82
C ALA A 150 22.16 -7.18 11.01
N LEU A 151 20.96 -7.77 11.02
CA LEU A 151 20.71 -9.16 11.37
C LEU A 151 20.15 -9.94 10.15
N PRO A 152 20.50 -11.23 10.02
CA PRO A 152 19.92 -12.08 8.96
C PRO A 152 18.41 -12.20 9.13
N THR A 153 17.66 -11.92 8.07
CA THR A 153 16.19 -12.05 8.04
C THR A 153 15.76 -13.45 8.48
N GLY A 154 14.82 -13.51 9.43
CA GLY A 154 14.27 -14.77 9.95
C GLY A 154 15.07 -15.40 11.09
N SER A 155 16.24 -14.85 11.50
CA SER A 155 16.91 -15.31 12.73
C SER A 155 16.12 -14.93 13.98
N PRO A 156 16.29 -15.65 15.12
CA PRO A 156 15.64 -15.27 16.38
C PRO A 156 15.97 -13.84 16.84
N GLU A 157 17.22 -13.43 16.66
CA GLU A 157 17.69 -12.08 16.98
C GLU A 157 17.05 -11.02 16.11
N HIS A 158 16.91 -11.31 14.79
CA HIS A 158 16.20 -10.45 13.87
C HIS A 158 14.70 -10.33 14.25
N ALA A 159 14.06 -11.42 14.64
CA ALA A 159 12.66 -11.40 15.07
C ALA A 159 12.47 -10.52 16.33
N ALA A 160 13.38 -10.58 17.29
CA ALA A 160 13.36 -9.75 18.48
C ALA A 160 13.55 -8.25 18.14
N ALA A 161 14.58 -7.93 17.36
CA ALA A 161 14.83 -6.55 16.91
C ALA A 161 13.67 -5.98 16.07
N LEU A 162 13.05 -6.82 15.23
CA LEU A 162 11.89 -6.44 14.44
C LEU A 162 10.65 -6.15 15.32
N ALA A 163 10.46 -6.90 16.43
CA ALA A 163 9.39 -6.63 17.36
C ALA A 163 9.56 -5.27 18.07
N GLU A 164 10.77 -4.95 18.52
CA GLU A 164 11.10 -3.65 19.10
C GLU A 164 10.91 -2.50 18.10
N TYR A 165 11.35 -2.69 16.85
CA TYR A 165 11.16 -1.73 15.77
C TYR A 165 9.67 -1.46 15.51
N ARG A 166 8.86 -2.51 15.44
CA ARG A 166 7.40 -2.41 15.22
C ARG A 166 6.69 -1.70 16.38
N ASP A 167 7.09 -1.96 17.62
CA ASP A 167 6.53 -1.25 18.78
C ASP A 167 6.87 0.24 18.71
N ALA A 168 8.12 0.58 18.38
CA ALA A 168 8.54 1.97 18.20
C ALA A 168 7.76 2.67 17.08
N LEU A 169 7.53 2.01 15.92
CA LEU A 169 6.71 2.54 14.84
C LEU A 169 5.25 2.75 15.28
N THR A 170 4.68 1.79 16.02
CA THR A 170 3.31 1.90 16.56
C THR A 170 3.17 3.15 17.44
N GLY A 171 4.24 3.52 18.17
CA GLY A 171 4.30 4.75 18.95
C GLY A 171 4.23 6.05 18.14
N LEU A 172 4.62 6.00 16.87
CA LEU A 172 4.71 7.15 15.94
C LEU A 172 3.57 7.18 14.89
N ARG A 173 2.72 6.16 14.88
CA ARG A 173 1.59 6.05 13.95
C ARG A 173 0.55 7.13 14.22
N ASN A 174 0.06 7.78 13.15
CA ASN A 174 -0.97 8.81 13.15
C ASN A 174 -0.68 9.95 14.13
N LYS A 175 0.57 10.42 14.13
CA LYS A 175 1.04 11.52 14.99
C LYS A 175 1.92 12.50 14.22
N PRO A 176 1.92 13.79 14.59
CA PRO A 176 2.88 14.76 14.07
C PRO A 176 4.32 14.29 14.30
N GLY A 177 5.16 14.38 13.27
CA GLY A 177 6.55 13.92 13.29
C GLY A 177 6.74 12.40 13.13
N GLY A 178 5.65 11.64 13.04
CA GLY A 178 5.59 10.24 12.68
C GLY A 178 5.11 10.04 11.23
N PHE A 179 4.25 9.06 11.02
CA PHE A 179 3.65 8.74 9.72
C PHE A 179 2.13 8.54 9.85
N TRP A 180 1.43 8.59 8.72
CA TRP A 180 -0.03 8.49 8.66
C TRP A 180 -0.46 7.29 7.84
N ILE A 181 -1.49 6.58 8.32
CA ILE A 181 -2.02 5.35 7.72
C ILE A 181 -3.50 5.21 8.11
N ALA A 182 -4.32 4.62 7.25
CA ALA A 182 -5.73 4.39 7.58
C ALA A 182 -5.85 3.38 8.75
N GLY A 183 -6.65 3.75 9.73
CA GLY A 183 -6.88 2.99 10.96
C GLY A 183 -8.24 3.34 11.55
N PRO A 184 -8.43 3.21 12.89
CA PRO A 184 -9.72 3.51 13.52
C PRO A 184 -10.16 4.96 13.45
N GLU A 185 -9.20 5.89 13.27
CA GLU A 185 -9.47 7.33 13.30
C GLU A 185 -9.49 7.92 11.89
N ALA A 186 -10.60 8.62 11.57
CA ALA A 186 -10.85 9.13 10.22
C ALA A 186 -10.01 10.36 9.84
N ASP A 187 -9.43 11.06 10.81
CA ASP A 187 -8.55 12.22 10.61
C ASP A 187 -7.26 11.88 9.85
N ALA A 188 -6.85 10.62 9.86
CA ALA A 188 -5.74 10.15 9.04
C ALA A 188 -5.93 10.50 7.54
N ALA A 189 -7.16 10.54 7.04
CA ALA A 189 -7.47 10.88 5.66
C ALA A 189 -7.07 12.32 5.28
N GLU A 190 -7.05 13.26 6.24
CA GLU A 190 -6.66 14.66 6.03
C GLU A 190 -5.14 14.79 5.75
N HIS A 191 -4.38 13.76 6.11
CA HIS A 191 -2.92 13.72 5.94
C HIS A 191 -2.47 12.98 4.69
N ALA A 192 -3.40 12.50 3.87
CA ALA A 192 -3.09 11.86 2.60
C ALA A 192 -2.47 12.85 1.61
N LEU A 193 -1.56 12.36 0.77
CA LEU A 193 -1.08 13.08 -0.40
C LEU A 193 -2.18 13.05 -1.45
N THR A 194 -2.65 14.21 -1.89
CA THR A 194 -3.70 14.33 -2.89
C THR A 194 -3.27 15.23 -4.04
N GLY A 195 -3.86 15.02 -5.21
CA GLY A 195 -3.63 15.88 -6.36
C GLY A 195 -4.50 15.52 -7.55
N THR A 196 -4.35 16.29 -8.60
CA THR A 196 -5.02 16.09 -9.89
C THR A 196 -4.03 16.19 -11.03
N VAL A 197 -4.20 15.38 -12.08
CA VAL A 197 -3.39 15.39 -13.28
C VAL A 197 -4.30 15.34 -14.50
N PRO A 198 -4.05 16.14 -15.57
CA PRO A 198 -4.84 16.06 -16.80
C PRO A 198 -4.80 14.64 -17.38
N LEU A 199 -5.97 14.06 -17.70
CA LEU A 199 -6.07 12.70 -18.27
C LEU A 199 -5.34 12.58 -19.60
N GLU A 200 -5.39 13.62 -20.43
CA GLU A 200 -4.73 13.65 -21.74
C GLU A 200 -3.19 13.53 -21.65
N ALA A 201 -2.60 13.95 -20.51
CA ALA A 201 -1.17 13.83 -20.28
C ALA A 201 -0.74 12.38 -19.95
N LEU A 202 -1.66 11.55 -19.47
CA LEU A 202 -1.36 10.22 -18.97
C LEU A 202 -1.55 9.13 -20.04
N SER A 203 -0.62 8.18 -20.08
CA SER A 203 -0.73 6.93 -20.84
C SER A 203 -1.19 5.76 -19.99
N SER A 204 -0.79 5.74 -18.72
CA SER A 204 -1.24 4.73 -17.75
C SER A 204 -1.12 5.22 -16.31
N VAL A 205 -1.85 4.56 -15.44
CA VAL A 205 -1.82 4.74 -13.99
C VAL A 205 -1.60 3.38 -13.35
N THR A 206 -0.66 3.29 -12.41
CA THR A 206 -0.39 2.02 -11.71
C THR A 206 -0.40 2.22 -10.21
N LEU A 207 -1.16 1.38 -9.50
CA LEU A 207 -1.20 1.32 -8.05
C LEU A 207 -0.37 0.09 -7.62
N LEU A 208 0.51 0.26 -6.64
CA LEU A 208 1.46 -0.76 -6.19
C LEU A 208 1.51 -0.80 -4.67
N SER A 209 1.40 -2.00 -4.06
CA SER A 209 1.77 -2.20 -2.66
C SER A 209 3.30 -2.17 -2.50
N ASP A 210 3.79 -2.04 -1.28
CA ASP A 210 5.22 -1.99 -1.00
C ASP A 210 5.93 -3.28 -1.41
N GLY A 211 5.26 -4.44 -1.26
CA GLY A 211 5.76 -5.73 -1.78
C GLY A 211 5.97 -5.73 -3.29
N ALA A 212 5.12 -5.05 -4.06
CA ALA A 212 5.28 -4.96 -5.52
C ALA A 212 6.35 -3.95 -5.95
N THR A 213 6.70 -2.96 -5.12
CA THR A 213 7.74 -1.96 -5.42
C THR A 213 9.14 -2.40 -5.05
N ARG A 214 9.35 -3.54 -4.41
CA ARG A 214 10.65 -4.02 -3.88
C ARG A 214 11.79 -4.02 -4.89
N LEU A 215 11.51 -4.25 -6.18
CA LEU A 215 12.56 -4.18 -7.22
C LEU A 215 13.20 -2.79 -7.31
N VAL A 216 12.43 -1.74 -7.06
CA VAL A 216 12.90 -0.34 -7.10
C VAL A 216 13.39 0.09 -5.72
N ASP A 217 12.52 0.05 -4.72
CA ASP A 217 12.75 0.72 -3.44
C ASP A 217 13.66 -0.05 -2.50
N ARG A 218 13.63 -1.39 -2.56
CA ARG A 218 14.39 -2.25 -1.65
C ARG A 218 15.62 -2.85 -2.29
N PHE A 219 15.50 -3.36 -3.51
CA PHE A 219 16.57 -4.11 -4.15
C PHE A 219 17.42 -3.26 -5.09
N GLY A 220 16.90 -2.14 -5.60
CA GLY A 220 17.60 -1.29 -6.57
C GLY A 220 17.91 -2.03 -7.88
N LEU A 221 17.08 -3.01 -8.24
CA LEU A 221 17.22 -3.85 -9.44
C LEU A 221 16.46 -3.30 -10.64
N ALA A 222 15.59 -2.32 -10.44
CA ALA A 222 14.84 -1.66 -11.49
C ALA A 222 14.64 -0.17 -11.15
N THR A 223 14.42 0.61 -12.19
CA THR A 223 13.93 1.99 -12.12
C THR A 223 12.43 2.02 -12.41
N TRP A 224 11.75 3.13 -12.14
CA TRP A 224 10.33 3.28 -12.49
C TRP A 224 10.05 3.15 -13.99
N PRO A 225 10.88 3.70 -14.93
CA PRO A 225 10.71 3.42 -16.35
C PRO A 225 10.82 1.93 -16.72
N GLU A 226 11.76 1.20 -16.13
CA GLU A 226 11.89 -0.25 -16.35
C GLU A 226 10.71 -1.03 -15.77
N THR A 227 10.20 -0.61 -14.61
CA THR A 227 8.97 -1.18 -14.01
C THR A 227 7.77 -1.00 -14.94
N LEU A 228 7.59 0.18 -15.54
CA LEU A 228 6.55 0.41 -16.55
C LEU A 228 6.73 -0.44 -17.79
N ALA A 229 7.97 -0.64 -18.27
CA ALA A 229 8.23 -1.51 -19.41
C ALA A 229 7.85 -2.97 -19.11
N VAL A 230 8.10 -3.45 -17.89
CA VAL A 230 7.67 -4.78 -17.42
C VAL A 230 6.14 -4.86 -17.40
N LEU A 231 5.47 -3.87 -16.80
CA LEU A 231 4.00 -3.82 -16.74
C LEU A 231 3.36 -3.79 -18.14
N GLY A 232 3.95 -3.04 -19.07
CA GLY A 232 3.46 -2.94 -20.44
C GLY A 232 3.64 -4.21 -21.27
N SER A 233 4.68 -5.02 -20.99
CA SER A 233 5.00 -6.23 -21.76
C SER A 233 4.45 -7.52 -21.14
N GLY A 234 4.50 -7.64 -19.82
CA GLY A 234 4.15 -8.86 -19.08
C GLY A 234 3.07 -8.67 -18.02
N GLY A 235 2.66 -7.42 -17.77
CA GLY A 235 1.64 -7.08 -16.80
C GLY A 235 2.10 -7.22 -15.34
N PRO A 236 1.16 -7.01 -14.39
CA PRO A 236 1.41 -7.10 -12.95
C PRO A 236 1.97 -8.45 -12.48
N VAL A 237 1.50 -9.55 -13.07
CA VAL A 237 1.96 -10.90 -12.70
C VAL A 237 3.46 -11.08 -12.99
N GLU A 238 3.95 -10.55 -14.10
CA GLU A 238 5.39 -10.59 -14.43
C GLU A 238 6.22 -9.71 -13.49
N LEU A 239 5.70 -8.55 -13.08
CA LEU A 239 6.37 -7.72 -12.09
C LEU A 239 6.53 -8.47 -10.77
N ILE A 240 5.45 -9.07 -10.25
CA ILE A 240 5.46 -9.83 -9.00
C ILE A 240 6.38 -11.04 -9.11
N ARG A 241 6.37 -11.76 -10.23
CA ARG A 241 7.27 -12.89 -10.48
C ARG A 241 8.75 -12.48 -10.33
N ARG A 242 9.14 -11.32 -10.89
CA ARG A 242 10.51 -10.78 -10.76
C ARG A 242 10.86 -10.40 -9.32
N VAL A 243 9.90 -9.84 -8.57
CA VAL A 243 10.08 -9.59 -7.13
C VAL A 243 10.39 -10.91 -6.42
N ARG A 244 9.57 -11.96 -6.64
CA ARG A 244 9.75 -13.28 -6.02
C ARG A 244 11.09 -13.92 -6.38
N GLU A 245 11.56 -13.75 -7.62
CA GLU A 245 12.89 -14.24 -8.03
C GLU A 245 14.03 -13.52 -7.29
N ALA A 246 13.93 -12.21 -7.11
CA ALA A 246 14.92 -11.45 -6.36
C ALA A 246 14.93 -11.85 -4.88
N GLU A 247 13.75 -12.02 -4.26
CA GLU A 247 13.61 -12.49 -2.88
C GLU A 247 14.20 -13.89 -2.69
N ALA A 248 13.91 -14.82 -3.60
CA ALA A 248 14.46 -16.17 -3.57
C ALA A 248 15.99 -16.21 -3.77
N GLY A 249 16.54 -15.20 -4.45
CA GLY A 249 17.99 -15.04 -4.63
C GLY A 249 18.74 -14.52 -3.38
N ASP A 250 18.00 -14.07 -2.36
CA ASP A 250 18.57 -13.57 -1.10
C ASP A 250 17.64 -13.92 0.08
N PRO A 251 17.45 -15.21 0.39
CA PRO A 251 16.46 -15.66 1.38
C PRO A 251 16.72 -15.11 2.79
N ASP A 252 17.98 -14.94 3.16
CA ASP A 252 18.37 -14.43 4.48
C ASP A 252 18.43 -12.90 4.55
N GLY A 253 18.10 -12.18 3.47
CA GLY A 253 18.15 -10.71 3.44
C GLY A 253 19.52 -10.10 3.68
N ARG A 254 20.61 -10.84 3.33
CA ARG A 254 22.00 -10.36 3.57
C ARG A 254 22.40 -9.27 2.59
N ARG A 255 21.93 -9.38 1.35
CA ARG A 255 22.18 -8.39 0.30
C ARG A 255 21.18 -7.23 0.40
N TRP A 256 19.94 -7.56 0.70
CA TRP A 256 18.83 -6.61 0.80
C TRP A 256 18.09 -6.81 2.13
N PRO A 257 18.56 -6.17 3.22
CA PRO A 257 17.94 -6.28 4.54
C PRO A 257 16.46 -5.91 4.52
N ARG A 258 15.61 -6.78 5.10
CA ARG A 258 14.16 -6.60 5.09
C ARG A 258 13.48 -7.26 6.29
N GLY A 259 12.29 -6.80 6.64
CA GLY A 259 11.55 -7.27 7.81
C GLY A 259 10.89 -8.64 7.61
N LYS A 260 10.52 -8.99 6.36
CA LYS A 260 9.92 -10.28 5.98
C LYS A 260 10.66 -10.83 4.77
N ALA A 261 10.86 -12.15 4.69
CA ALA A 261 11.44 -12.79 3.50
C ALA A 261 10.64 -12.46 2.24
N HIS A 262 9.32 -12.62 2.33
CA HIS A 262 8.35 -12.20 1.31
C HIS A 262 7.33 -11.26 1.93
N ASP A 263 6.66 -10.47 1.11
CA ASP A 263 5.49 -9.67 1.48
C ASP A 263 4.34 -9.93 0.52
N ASP A 264 3.13 -9.59 0.92
CA ASP A 264 2.04 -9.53 -0.02
C ASP A 264 2.43 -8.57 -1.14
N ALA A 265 2.11 -8.89 -2.38
CA ALA A 265 2.49 -8.07 -3.52
C ALA A 265 1.31 -7.91 -4.48
N THR A 266 0.86 -6.69 -4.61
CA THR A 266 -0.29 -6.33 -5.45
C THR A 266 0.05 -5.17 -6.36
N ALA A 267 -0.28 -5.34 -7.64
CA ALA A 267 -0.12 -4.32 -8.66
C ALA A 267 -1.39 -4.23 -9.52
N LEU A 268 -1.91 -3.03 -9.69
CA LEU A 268 -3.04 -2.71 -10.55
C LEU A 268 -2.57 -1.74 -11.61
N HIS A 269 -2.60 -2.14 -12.88
CA HIS A 269 -2.16 -1.34 -14.02
C HIS A 269 -3.34 -0.96 -14.90
N TRP A 270 -3.63 0.33 -14.98
CA TRP A 270 -4.73 0.90 -15.75
C TRP A 270 -4.18 1.64 -16.97
N LEU A 271 -4.42 1.09 -18.16
CA LEU A 271 -4.09 1.72 -19.44
C LEU A 271 -5.15 2.76 -19.80
N LEU A 272 -4.71 3.99 -20.02
CA LEU A 272 -5.54 5.10 -20.48
C LEU A 272 -5.41 5.17 -22.01
N LEU A 273 -6.44 4.72 -22.68
CA LEU A 273 -6.51 4.81 -24.16
C LEU A 273 -6.61 6.27 -24.58
N PRO A 274 -6.00 6.64 -25.73
CA PRO A 274 -6.11 7.99 -26.30
C PRO A 274 -7.54 8.35 -26.67
#